data_efebe1882c9a9a9b7bce1179dab9e0b5
#
_entry.id   efebe1882c9a9a9b7bce1179dab9e0b5
#
_cell.length_a   1.000
_cell.length_b   1.000
_cell.length_c   1.000
_cell.angle_alpha   90.00
_cell.angle_beta   90.00
_cell.angle_gamma   90.00
#
_symmetry.space_group_name_H-M   'P 1'
#
loop_
_entity.id
_entity.type
_entity.pdbx_description
1 polymer ?
#
loop_
_entity_poly.entity_id
_entity_poly.type
_entity_poly.pdbx_seq_one_letter_code
_entity_poly.pdbx_strand_id
1 'polypeptide(L)'
;MKLRNTAGIYYFQKKKYLAVDDFVDEDVAKIITEEYLQKAKQDTENELNDSQCPVNSKAWYGQPKCEYVMVDCLPKMEALTGLKLLPTYTYMRVYGPGEELHYNTDRPSCELYLIQ
;
A
#
# COMPACT_ATOMS: atom_id res chain seq x y z
N MET A 1 19.91 2.65 -11.04
CA MET A 1 18.82 1.67 -10.92
C MET A 1 18.57 1.00 -12.26
N LYS A 2 18.45 -0.30 -12.27
CA LYS A 2 17.98 -0.98 -13.48
C LYS A 2 16.53 -0.61 -13.71
N LEU A 3 16.22 -0.09 -14.90
CA LEU A 3 14.85 0.27 -15.25
C LEU A 3 13.99 -0.95 -15.57
N ARG A 4 14.59 -2.13 -15.70
CA ARG A 4 13.88 -3.34 -16.04
C ARG A 4 14.56 -4.56 -15.41
N ASN A 5 13.76 -5.38 -14.76
CA ASN A 5 14.20 -6.63 -14.16
C ASN A 5 13.50 -7.81 -14.86
N THR A 6 14.20 -8.39 -15.86
CA THR A 6 13.64 -9.47 -16.67
C THR A 6 13.25 -10.69 -15.84
N ALA A 7 14.05 -11.06 -14.85
CA ALA A 7 13.75 -12.20 -13.98
C ALA A 7 12.53 -11.94 -13.12
N GLY A 8 12.41 -10.72 -12.56
CA GLY A 8 11.26 -10.31 -11.78
C GLY A 8 9.98 -10.28 -12.61
N ILE A 9 10.06 -9.77 -13.84
CA ILE A 9 8.93 -9.73 -14.76
C ILE A 9 8.44 -11.16 -15.05
N TYR A 10 9.34 -12.08 -15.35
CA TYR A 10 8.99 -13.47 -15.62
C TYR A 10 8.31 -14.09 -14.39
N TYR A 11 8.88 -13.91 -13.22
CA TYR A 11 8.33 -14.46 -11.97
C TYR A 11 6.93 -13.91 -11.70
N PHE A 12 6.75 -12.60 -11.83
CA PHE A 12 5.45 -11.95 -11.60
C PHE A 12 4.40 -12.45 -12.58
N GLN A 13 4.73 -12.56 -13.85
CA GLN A 13 3.79 -13.06 -14.87
C GLN A 13 3.37 -14.49 -14.59
N LYS A 14 4.28 -15.31 -14.06
CA LYS A 14 4.03 -16.71 -13.75
C LYS A 14 3.24 -16.90 -12.45
N LYS A 15 3.64 -16.19 -11.39
CA LYS A 15 3.10 -16.38 -10.04
C LYS A 15 1.98 -15.40 -9.68
N LYS A 16 1.87 -14.29 -10.37
CA LYS A 16 0.90 -13.22 -10.11
C LYS A 16 1.15 -12.45 -8.82
N TYR A 17 2.33 -12.60 -8.25
CA TYR A 17 2.81 -11.77 -7.14
C TYR A 17 4.32 -11.72 -7.17
N LEU A 18 4.86 -10.72 -6.48
CA LEU A 18 6.31 -10.56 -6.32
C LEU A 18 6.58 -9.92 -4.96
N ALA A 19 7.43 -10.56 -4.17
CA ALA A 19 7.91 -9.99 -2.91
C ALA A 19 9.25 -9.33 -3.17
N VAL A 20 9.38 -8.08 -2.77
CA VAL A 20 10.59 -7.27 -3.01
C VAL A 20 11.00 -6.60 -1.70
N ASP A 21 12.21 -6.88 -1.25
CA ASP A 21 12.77 -6.24 -0.07
C ASP A 21 13.18 -4.79 -0.38
N ASP A 22 13.04 -3.92 0.60
CA ASP A 22 13.46 -2.52 0.53
C ASP A 22 12.88 -1.75 -0.68
N PHE A 23 11.63 -2.06 -1.04
CA PHE A 23 11.01 -1.46 -2.20
C PHE A 23 10.67 0.02 -1.96
N VAL A 24 10.16 0.34 -0.78
CA VAL A 24 9.96 1.71 -0.34
C VAL A 24 11.17 2.11 0.52
N ASP A 25 11.66 3.33 0.33
CA ASP A 25 12.75 3.85 1.14
C ASP A 25 12.45 3.72 2.64
N GLU A 26 13.39 3.17 3.39
CA GLU A 26 13.21 2.88 4.82
C GLU A 26 12.88 4.14 5.62
N ASP A 27 13.55 5.26 5.33
CA ASP A 27 13.30 6.51 6.04
C ASP A 27 11.89 7.03 5.76
N VAL A 28 11.43 6.93 4.53
CA VAL A 28 10.08 7.33 4.15
C VAL A 28 9.03 6.44 4.83
N ALA A 29 9.24 5.13 4.80
CA ALA A 29 8.34 4.18 5.45
C ALA A 29 8.26 4.44 6.95
N LYS A 30 9.38 4.73 7.58
CA LYS A 30 9.47 5.03 9.01
C LYS A 30 8.71 6.31 9.37
N ILE A 31 8.90 7.37 8.61
CA ILE A 31 8.22 8.65 8.83
C ILE A 31 6.70 8.47 8.76
N ILE A 32 6.23 7.78 7.72
CA ILE A 32 4.80 7.52 7.55
C ILE A 32 4.25 6.66 8.70
N THR A 33 4.95 5.61 9.05
CA THR A 33 4.54 4.71 10.14
C THR A 33 4.40 5.47 11.45
N GLU A 34 5.40 6.27 11.82
CA GLU A 34 5.38 7.05 13.05
C GLU A 34 4.23 8.06 13.07
N GLU A 35 4.01 8.75 11.96
CA GLU A 35 2.93 9.74 11.85
C GLU A 35 1.56 9.09 12.08
N TYR A 36 1.28 7.98 11.42
CA TYR A 36 -0.03 7.36 11.48
C TYR A 36 -0.26 6.57 12.77
N LEU A 37 0.79 6.03 13.38
CA LEU A 37 0.68 5.46 14.72
C LEU A 37 0.33 6.56 15.73
N GLN A 38 0.92 7.73 15.62
CA GLN A 38 0.60 8.85 16.49
C GLN A 38 -0.83 9.35 16.29
N LYS A 39 -1.27 9.47 15.06
CA LYS A 39 -2.66 9.85 14.74
C LYS A 39 -3.67 8.84 15.29
N ALA A 40 -3.37 7.56 15.18
CA ALA A 40 -4.22 6.49 15.70
C ALA A 40 -4.37 6.58 17.23
N LYS A 41 -3.28 6.89 17.94
CA LYS A 41 -3.30 7.05 19.39
C LYS A 41 -4.14 8.25 19.84
N GLN A 42 -4.14 9.32 19.06
CA GLN A 42 -4.88 10.55 19.40
C GLN A 42 -6.37 10.43 19.08
N ASP A 43 -6.77 9.40 18.36
CA ASP A 43 -8.14 9.18 17.92
C ASP A 43 -8.75 10.39 17.18
N THR A 44 -7.88 11.16 16.55
CA THR A 44 -8.28 12.30 15.74
C THR A 44 -8.26 11.92 14.28
N GLU A 45 -9.09 12.35 13.45
CA GLU A 45 -9.03 12.13 12.00
C GLU A 45 -9.28 10.69 11.53
N ASN A 46 -9.95 9.87 12.31
CA ASN A 46 -10.41 8.59 11.78
C ASN A 46 -11.66 8.84 10.94
N GLU A 47 -11.46 8.96 9.65
CA GLU A 47 -12.50 9.41 8.73
C GLU A 47 -13.31 8.30 8.12
N LEU A 48 -12.82 7.06 8.17
CA LEU A 48 -13.46 5.96 7.48
C LEU A 48 -14.07 4.96 8.45
N ASN A 49 -15.37 4.77 8.30
CA ASN A 49 -16.10 3.68 8.93
C ASN A 49 -16.15 2.53 7.92
N ASP A 50 -15.21 1.59 8.06
CA ASP A 50 -15.05 0.51 7.12
C ASP A 50 -15.60 -0.80 7.70
N SER A 51 -16.62 -1.35 7.05
CA SER A 51 -17.24 -2.60 7.46
C SER A 51 -16.33 -3.82 7.33
N GLN A 52 -15.24 -3.71 6.56
CA GLN A 52 -14.28 -4.80 6.38
C GLN A 52 -13.44 -5.03 7.64
N CYS A 53 -13.28 -4.01 8.46
CA CYS A 53 -12.53 -4.10 9.69
C CYS A 53 -13.26 -3.29 10.76
N PRO A 54 -14.30 -3.85 11.36
CA PRO A 54 -15.10 -3.13 12.32
C PRO A 54 -14.36 -2.92 13.63
N VAL A 55 -14.77 -1.92 14.34
CA VAL A 55 -14.42 -1.59 15.73
C VAL A 55 -12.94 -1.25 15.93
N ASN A 56 -12.66 -0.04 16.32
CA ASN A 56 -11.35 0.48 16.78
C ASN A 56 -10.21 0.56 15.78
N SER A 57 -10.31 -0.01 14.60
CA SER A 57 -9.27 0.22 13.60
C SER A 57 -9.39 1.64 13.05
N LYS A 58 -8.26 2.23 12.73
CA LYS A 58 -8.19 3.58 12.17
C LYS A 58 -7.75 3.48 10.72
N ALA A 59 -8.44 4.21 9.85
CA ALA A 59 -8.17 4.16 8.43
C ALA A 59 -8.18 5.54 7.80
N TRP A 60 -7.35 5.72 6.79
CA TRP A 60 -7.24 6.98 6.04
C TRP A 60 -7.12 6.67 4.55
N TYR A 61 -7.85 7.42 3.75
CA TYR A 61 -7.86 7.29 2.30
C TYR A 61 -7.18 8.49 1.66
N GLY A 62 -6.33 8.24 0.66
CA GLY A 62 -5.77 9.32 -0.17
C GLY A 62 -4.88 10.30 0.57
N GLN A 63 -4.13 9.84 1.54
CA GLN A 63 -3.27 10.74 2.33
C GLN A 63 -2.09 11.22 1.50
N PRO A 64 -1.71 12.51 1.59
CA PRO A 64 -0.69 13.10 0.71
C PRO A 64 0.64 12.34 0.68
N LYS A 65 1.14 11.91 1.83
CA LYS A 65 2.41 11.16 1.88
C LYS A 65 2.29 9.79 1.24
N CYS A 66 1.15 9.13 1.41
CA CYS A 66 0.90 7.84 0.77
C CYS A 66 0.74 7.99 -0.73
N GLU A 67 0.07 9.04 -1.18
CA GLU A 67 -0.06 9.35 -2.61
C GLU A 67 1.31 9.61 -3.25
N TYR A 68 2.20 10.32 -2.53
CA TYR A 68 3.56 10.54 -2.99
C TYR A 68 4.30 9.21 -3.19
N VAL A 69 4.19 8.31 -2.20
CA VAL A 69 4.82 6.98 -2.29
C VAL A 69 4.28 6.19 -3.47
N MET A 70 2.98 6.24 -3.71
CA MET A 70 2.35 5.55 -4.85
C MET A 70 2.96 6.02 -6.16
N VAL A 71 3.05 7.33 -6.35
CA VAL A 71 3.62 7.91 -7.58
C VAL A 71 5.10 7.57 -7.71
N ASP A 72 5.85 7.64 -6.62
CA ASP A 72 7.27 7.29 -6.60
C ASP A 72 7.52 5.81 -6.93
N CYS A 73 6.65 4.94 -6.47
CA CYS A 73 6.75 3.50 -6.72
C CYS A 73 6.31 3.07 -8.11
N LEU A 74 5.55 3.90 -8.82
CA LEU A 74 4.98 3.54 -10.11
C LEU A 74 6.00 3.06 -11.13
N PRO A 75 7.11 3.80 -11.41
CA PRO A 75 8.13 3.32 -12.35
C PRO A 75 8.79 2.02 -11.91
N LYS A 76 8.97 1.84 -10.60
CA LYS A 76 9.56 0.62 -10.04
C LYS A 76 8.64 -0.58 -10.27
N MET A 77 7.35 -0.40 -10.05
CA MET A 77 6.36 -1.45 -10.28
C MET A 77 6.27 -1.81 -11.77
N GLU A 78 6.31 -0.81 -12.64
CA GLU A 78 6.33 -1.04 -14.07
C GLU A 78 7.57 -1.83 -14.51
N ALA A 79 8.74 -1.50 -13.93
CA ALA A 79 9.99 -2.20 -14.24
C ALA A 79 9.96 -3.66 -13.78
N LEU A 80 9.33 -3.95 -12.65
CA LEU A 80 9.27 -5.30 -12.07
C LEU A 80 8.18 -6.18 -12.67
N THR A 81 7.08 -5.58 -13.12
CA THR A 81 5.93 -6.33 -13.64
C THR A 81 5.90 -6.40 -15.16
N GLY A 82 6.58 -5.49 -15.84
CA GLY A 82 6.51 -5.37 -17.29
C GLY A 82 5.22 -4.75 -17.79
N LEU A 83 4.40 -4.23 -16.89
CA LEU A 83 3.11 -3.63 -17.20
C LEU A 83 3.21 -2.11 -17.24
N LYS A 84 2.34 -1.49 -18.03
CA LYS A 84 2.13 -0.05 -17.99
C LYS A 84 0.98 0.20 -17.04
N LEU A 85 1.24 1.00 -16.00
CA LEU A 85 0.33 1.16 -14.87
C LEU A 85 -0.16 2.60 -14.74
N LEU A 86 -1.37 2.76 -14.24
CA LEU A 86 -1.93 4.05 -13.85
C LEU A 86 -2.21 4.02 -12.35
N PRO A 87 -1.83 5.08 -11.62
CA PRO A 87 -2.14 5.14 -10.19
C PRO A 87 -3.64 5.31 -9.98
N THR A 88 -4.19 4.67 -8.97
CA THR A 88 -5.61 4.79 -8.64
C THR A 88 -5.79 5.45 -7.28
N TYR A 89 -5.46 4.77 -6.19
CA TYR A 89 -5.65 5.31 -4.85
C TYR A 89 -4.69 4.67 -3.85
N THR A 90 -4.60 5.29 -2.69
CA THR A 90 -3.89 4.73 -1.54
C THR A 90 -4.82 4.61 -0.35
N TYR A 91 -4.48 3.69 0.54
CA TYR A 91 -5.26 3.39 1.73
C TYR A 91 -4.31 3.01 2.85
N MET A 92 -4.47 3.64 4.01
CA MET A 92 -3.66 3.37 5.18
C MET A 92 -4.57 2.90 6.31
N ARG A 93 -4.17 1.84 6.99
CA ARG A 93 -4.91 1.34 8.15
C ARG A 93 -3.95 1.01 9.29
N VAL A 94 -4.37 1.33 10.50
CA VAL A 94 -3.66 0.93 11.71
C VAL A 94 -4.60 0.01 12.49
N TYR A 95 -4.15 -1.21 12.71
CA TYR A 95 -4.90 -2.21 13.47
C TYR A 95 -4.54 -2.12 14.94
N GLY A 96 -5.55 -2.19 15.81
CA GLY A 96 -5.35 -2.36 17.23
C GLY A 96 -5.23 -3.83 17.62
N PRO A 97 -4.91 -4.13 18.88
CA PRO A 97 -4.83 -5.52 19.36
C PRO A 97 -6.15 -6.28 19.15
N GLY A 98 -6.07 -7.46 18.59
CA GLY A 98 -7.23 -8.32 18.36
C GLY A 98 -8.08 -7.95 17.16
N GLU A 99 -7.74 -6.90 16.45
CA GLU A 99 -8.46 -6.53 15.24
C GLU A 99 -7.97 -7.36 14.04
N GLU A 100 -8.89 -7.63 13.13
CA GLU A 100 -8.57 -8.39 11.94
C GLU A 100 -9.29 -7.83 10.72
N LEU A 101 -8.70 -8.00 9.56
CA LEU A 101 -9.33 -7.68 8.30
C LEU A 101 -10.14 -8.88 7.82
N HIS A 102 -11.44 -8.66 7.63
CA HIS A 102 -12.28 -9.71 7.07
C HIS A 102 -11.94 -9.97 5.60
N TYR A 103 -12.24 -11.15 5.13
CA TYR A 103 -12.04 -11.49 3.73
C TYR A 103 -12.74 -10.46 2.85
N ASN A 104 -12.00 -9.92 1.91
CA ASN A 104 -12.52 -8.85 1.06
C ASN A 104 -11.85 -8.88 -0.32
N THR A 105 -12.43 -8.12 -1.24
CA THR A 105 -11.88 -7.90 -2.57
C THR A 105 -11.82 -6.41 -2.82
N ASP A 106 -10.70 -5.94 -3.38
CA ASP A 106 -10.59 -4.54 -3.77
C ASP A 106 -11.51 -4.23 -4.95
N ARG A 107 -11.79 -2.93 -5.13
CA ARG A 107 -12.66 -2.50 -6.23
C ARG A 107 -12.05 -2.88 -7.59
N PRO A 108 -12.89 -3.11 -8.62
CA PRO A 108 -12.40 -3.56 -9.94
C PRO A 108 -11.37 -2.65 -10.60
N SER A 109 -11.37 -1.36 -10.30
CA SER A 109 -10.37 -0.43 -10.84
C SER A 109 -8.96 -0.68 -10.31
N CYS A 110 -8.83 -1.44 -9.21
CA CYS A 110 -7.54 -1.79 -8.61
C CYS A 110 -7.12 -3.17 -9.09
N GLU A 111 -6.54 -3.23 -10.29
CA GLU A 111 -6.11 -4.49 -10.90
C GLU A 111 -4.80 -4.99 -10.33
N LEU A 112 -3.95 -4.10 -9.88
CA LEU A 112 -2.65 -4.40 -9.29
C LEU A 112 -2.45 -3.51 -8.07
N TYR A 113 -1.93 -4.05 -6.99
CA TYR A 113 -1.68 -3.26 -5.79
C TYR A 113 -0.37 -3.63 -5.12
N LEU A 114 0.20 -2.63 -4.45
CA LEU A 114 1.38 -2.75 -3.62
C LEU A 114 0.94 -2.76 -2.16
N ILE A 115 1.36 -3.80 -1.43
CA ILE A 115 1.16 -3.90 0.02
C ILE A 115 2.49 -3.66 0.68
N GLN A 116 2.50 -2.66 1.56
CA GLN A 116 3.71 -2.28 2.28
C GLN A 116 3.50 -2.51 3.78
#